data_8f98a593da3c411dc41e95d3f4d452be
#
_entry.id   8f98a593da3c411dc41e95d3f4d452be
#
_cell.length_a   1.000
_cell.length_b   1.000
_cell.length_c   1.000
_cell.angle_alpha   90.00
_cell.angle_beta   90.00
_cell.angle_gamma   90.00
#
_symmetry.space_group_name_H-M   'P 1'
#
loop_
_entity.id
_entity.type
_entity.pdbx_description
1 polymer ?
#
loop_
_entity_poly.entity_id
_entity_poly.type
_entity_poly.pdbx_seq_one_letter_code
_entity_poly.pdbx_strand_id
1 'polypeptide(L)' 'MNKPIKYYVSYSHFEGFGCIEITLLLPITTHKQILDIAGEIAKEYNLDQVIILFYTRLGEN' A
#
# COMPACT_ATOMS: atom_id res chain seq x y z
N MET A 1 19.38 8.72 -10.36
CA MET A 1 18.01 8.48 -10.86
C MET A 1 17.36 7.37 -10.09
N ASN A 2 16.16 7.63 -9.59
CA ASN A 2 15.49 6.64 -8.74
C ASN A 2 14.64 5.71 -9.56
N LYS A 3 14.75 4.42 -9.24
CA LYS A 3 13.89 3.44 -9.85
C LYS A 3 12.63 3.29 -9.00
N PRO A 4 11.48 3.07 -9.63
CA PRO A 4 10.26 2.79 -8.87
C PRO A 4 10.46 1.55 -8.01
N ILE A 5 9.86 1.58 -6.84
CA ILE A 5 9.94 0.48 -5.89
C ILE A 5 8.57 -0.15 -5.80
N LYS A 6 8.52 -1.46 -5.99
CA LYS A 6 7.26 -2.18 -5.93
C LYS A 6 7.08 -2.80 -4.55
N TYR A 7 5.88 -2.67 -4.03
CA TYR A 7 5.50 -3.26 -2.77
C TYR A 7 4.27 -4.12 -2.93
N TYR A 8 4.25 -5.24 -2.23
CA TYR A 8 3.06 -6.04 -2.09
C TYR A 8 2.41 -5.61 -0.78
N VAL A 9 1.15 -5.25 -0.84
CA VAL A 9 0.44 -4.70 0.32
C VAL A 9 -0.82 -5.50 0.55
N SER A 10 -1.02 -5.95 1.79
CA SER A 10 -2.28 -6.53 2.16
C SER A 10 -2.98 -5.59 3.13
N TYR A 11 -4.29 -5.54 3.04
CA TYR A 11 -5.07 -4.59 3.81
C TYR A 11 -6.41 -5.20 4.19
N SER A 12 -7.03 -4.61 5.21
CA SER A 12 -8.41 -4.95 5.55
C SER A 12 -9.27 -3.74 5.24
N HIS A 13 -10.54 -3.99 5.02
CA HIS A 13 -11.52 -2.93 4.86
C HIS A 13 -12.82 -3.39 5.50
N PHE A 14 -13.82 -2.55 5.47
CA PHE A 14 -15.05 -2.82 6.20
C PHE A 14 -15.64 -4.19 5.89
N GLU A 15 -15.53 -4.64 4.64
CA GLU A 15 -16.18 -5.88 4.24
C GLU A 15 -15.23 -7.05 4.05
N GLY A 16 -13.96 -6.91 4.39
CA GLY A 16 -13.06 -8.03 4.24
C GLY A 16 -11.60 -7.63 4.08
N PHE A 17 -10.91 -8.38 3.26
CA PHE A 17 -9.46 -8.20 3.05
C PHE A 17 -9.15 -8.12 1.58
N GLY A 18 -8.01 -7.53 1.27
CA GLY A 18 -7.51 -7.50 -0.08
C GLY A 18 -6.01 -7.37 -0.10
N CYS A 19 -5.45 -7.50 -1.27
CA CYS A 19 -4.03 -7.26 -1.45
C CYS A 19 -3.79 -6.73 -2.85
N ILE A 20 -2.77 -5.88 -2.96
CA ILE A 20 -2.42 -5.27 -4.24
C ILE A 20 -0.92 -5.05 -4.31
N GLU A 21 -0.47 -4.79 -5.51
CA GLU A 21 0.89 -4.35 -5.74
C GLU A 21 0.85 -2.86 -6.02
N ILE A 22 1.71 -2.09 -5.36
CA ILE A 22 1.80 -0.66 -5.58
C ILE A 22 3.22 -0.31 -5.98
N THR A 23 3.38 0.82 -6.64
CA THR A 23 4.68 1.31 -7.05
C THR A 23 4.90 2.69 -6.47
N LEU A 24 6.02 2.86 -5.80
CA LEU A 24 6.36 4.12 -5.15
C LEU A 24 7.71 4.61 -5.66
N LEU A 25 7.92 5.91 -5.60
CA LEU A 25 9.22 6.48 -5.97
C LEU A 25 10.16 6.51 -4.79
N LEU A 26 9.64 6.47 -3.57
CA LEU A 26 10.45 6.47 -2.36
C LEU A 26 10.08 5.29 -1.50
N PRO A 27 11.03 4.75 -0.73
CA PRO A 27 10.72 3.62 0.14
C PRO A 27 9.80 4.03 1.28
N ILE A 28 9.08 3.07 1.82
CA ILE A 28 8.24 3.28 2.97
C ILE A 28 9.14 3.31 4.20
N THR A 29 9.16 4.43 4.89
CA THR A 29 9.99 4.58 6.08
C THR A 29 9.24 5.19 7.25
N THR A 30 8.01 5.66 7.05
CA THR A 30 7.28 6.33 8.12
C THR A 30 5.85 5.82 8.19
N HIS A 31 5.29 5.96 9.38
CA HIS A 31 3.88 5.61 9.60
C HIS A 31 2.94 6.45 8.73
N LYS A 32 3.30 7.72 8.52
CA LYS A 32 2.48 8.60 7.70
C LYS A 32 2.34 8.06 6.28
N GLN A 33 3.41 7.53 5.73
CA GLN A 33 3.36 6.96 4.39
C GLN A 33 2.39 5.78 4.34
N ILE A 34 2.36 4.97 5.38
CA ILE A 34 1.44 3.83 5.45
C ILE A 34 0.00 4.32 5.47
N LEU A 35 -0.28 5.37 6.24
CA LEU A 35 -1.62 5.94 6.28
C LEU A 35 -2.00 6.55 4.94
N ASP A 36 -1.06 7.18 4.26
CA ASP A 36 -1.32 7.74 2.94
C ASP A 36 -1.66 6.63 1.94
N ILE A 37 -0.96 5.51 2.01
CA ILE A 37 -1.24 4.38 1.14
C ILE A 37 -2.64 3.84 1.40
N ALA A 38 -3.01 3.71 2.67
CA ALA A 38 -4.35 3.25 3.02
C ALA A 38 -5.41 4.18 2.44
N GLY A 39 -5.17 5.49 2.53
CA GLY A 39 -6.09 6.47 1.98
C GLY A 39 -6.23 6.36 0.47
N GLU A 40 -5.11 6.13 -0.22
CA GLU A 40 -5.14 5.98 -1.67
C GLU A 40 -5.90 4.72 -2.07
N ILE A 41 -5.71 3.63 -1.36
CA ILE A 41 -6.43 2.39 -1.64
C ILE A 41 -7.92 2.60 -1.42
N ALA A 42 -8.28 3.25 -0.32
CA ALA A 42 -9.68 3.52 -0.03
C ALA A 42 -10.33 4.32 -1.14
N LYS A 43 -9.61 5.31 -1.64
CA LYS A 43 -10.13 6.19 -2.68
C LYS A 43 -10.22 5.46 -4.02
N GLU A 44 -9.19 4.70 -4.35
CA GLU A 44 -9.10 4.04 -5.63
C GLU A 44 -10.20 2.99 -5.81
N TYR A 45 -10.48 2.25 -4.74
CA TYR A 45 -11.43 1.15 -4.80
C TYR A 45 -12.74 1.45 -4.10
N ASN A 46 -12.91 2.67 -3.63
CA ASN A 46 -14.12 3.11 -2.95
C ASN A 46 -14.44 2.23 -1.75
N LEU A 47 -13.44 2.04 -0.90
CA LEU A 47 -13.56 1.19 0.28
C LEU A 47 -13.58 2.03 1.54
N ASP A 48 -14.19 1.47 2.59
CA ASP A 48 -14.24 2.11 3.90
C ASP A 48 -13.30 1.44 4.87
N GLN A 49 -12.71 2.22 5.76
CA GLN A 49 -11.93 1.73 6.89
C GLN A 49 -10.77 0.84 6.46
N VAL A 50 -10.00 1.33 5.47
CA VAL A 50 -8.85 0.58 5.00
C VAL A 50 -7.72 0.67 6.01
N ILE A 51 -7.19 -0.48 6.40
CA ILE A 51 -6.06 -0.58 7.32
C ILE A 51 -5.02 -1.47 6.65
N ILE A 52 -3.79 -0.98 6.59
CA ILE A 52 -2.69 -1.77 6.04
C ILE A 52 -2.28 -2.81 7.07
N LEU A 53 -2.37 -4.07 6.71
CA LEU A 53 -2.03 -5.17 7.60
C LEU A 53 -0.58 -5.58 7.46
N PHE A 54 -0.07 -5.54 6.23
CA PHE A 54 1.27 -6.04 5.97
C PHE A 54 1.74 -5.47 4.64
N TYR A 55 3.02 -5.23 4.52
CA TYR A 55 3.60 -4.87 3.25
C TYR A 55 5.01 -5.43 3.18
N THR A 56 5.46 -5.68 1.96
CA THR A 56 6.81 -6.15 1.76
C THR A 56 7.31 -5.62 0.43
N ARG A 57 8.59 -5.30 0.37
CA ARG A 57 9.19 -4.82 -0.86
C ARG A 57 9.41 -6.01 -1.78
N LEU A 58 8.96 -5.90 -2.99
CA LEU A 58 9.16 -6.94 -3.98
C LEU A 58 10.55 -6.82 -4.56
N GLY A 59 11.09 -7.94 -4.96
CA GLY A 59 12.42 -7.96 -5.52
C GLY A 59 12.49 -7.10 -6.77
N GLU A 60 13.69 -6.62 -7.05
CA GLU A 60 13.91 -5.89 -8.26
C GLU A 60 14.20 -6.84 -9.38
N ASN A 61 13.60 -6.62 -10.43
CA ASN A 61 13.96 -7.43 -11.60
C ASN A 61 13.48 -6.78 -12.84
#